data_a404e0b7c5df684081a19017e6b403a5
#
_entry.id   a404e0b7c5df684081a19017e6b403a5
#
_cell.length_a   1.000
_cell.length_b   1.000
_cell.length_c   1.000
_cell.angle_alpha   90.00
_cell.angle_beta   90.00
_cell.angle_gamma   90.00
#
_symmetry.space_group_name_H-M   'P 1'
#
loop_
_entity.id
_entity.type
_entity.pdbx_description
1 polymer ?
#
loop_
_entity_poly.entity_id
_entity_poly.type
_entity_poly.pdbx_seq_one_letter_code
_entity_poly.pdbx_strand_id
1 'polypeptide(L)'
;IGQNGDDYPQPKELGADGVTLTINPQILFSGINRSLFASADDELRPVMNGVFFDITTEDLTFVASDGHKLVRYKTSAVKGTERASFILPKKPANLLRAILPKETEQVELTFDENNAYIKMASYTMTCRFIEGRYPNYNSVIPDNNVNKVTLDRMAFLNALKRVSVFSNSSSNLIRMQLSDKDIIISAQDIDFSTAAEETM
;
A
#
# COMPACT_ATOMS: atom_id res chain seq x y z
N ILE A 1 15.83 3.65 -37.40
CA ILE A 1 16.03 5.12 -37.45
C ILE A 1 15.95 5.59 -36.00
N GLY A 2 17.05 6.12 -35.47
CA GLY A 2 17.08 6.71 -34.14
C GLY A 2 16.46 8.12 -34.17
N GLN A 3 15.93 8.55 -33.01
CA GLN A 3 15.55 9.94 -32.78
C GLN A 3 16.73 10.69 -32.15
N ASN A 4 16.78 12.02 -32.31
CA ASN A 4 17.78 12.84 -31.65
C ASN A 4 17.61 12.77 -30.13
N GLY A 5 18.70 12.55 -29.39
CA GLY A 5 18.64 12.51 -27.89
C GLY A 5 18.24 13.84 -27.28
N ASP A 6 18.44 14.96 -27.97
CA ASP A 6 18.03 16.28 -27.50
C ASP A 6 16.50 16.47 -27.49
N ASP A 7 15.77 15.64 -28.27
CA ASP A 7 14.32 15.63 -28.32
C ASP A 7 13.69 14.83 -27.14
N TYR A 8 14.52 14.16 -26.32
CA TYR A 8 14.02 13.42 -25.16
C TYR A 8 13.55 14.40 -24.08
N PRO A 9 12.30 14.24 -23.58
CA PRO A 9 11.78 15.13 -22.57
C PRO A 9 12.67 15.14 -21.32
N GLN A 10 13.22 16.30 -21.01
CA GLN A 10 13.98 16.46 -19.77
C GLN A 10 13.02 16.46 -18.56
N PRO A 11 13.42 15.83 -17.45
CA PRO A 11 12.66 15.93 -16.20
C PRO A 11 12.53 17.43 -15.83
N LYS A 12 11.33 17.84 -15.45
CA LYS A 12 11.15 19.19 -14.89
C LYS A 12 11.93 19.27 -13.59
N GLU A 13 12.68 20.33 -13.41
CA GLU A 13 13.26 20.66 -12.12
C GLU A 13 12.13 20.85 -11.11
N LEU A 14 12.33 20.32 -9.90
CA LEU A 14 11.41 20.55 -8.79
C LEU A 14 11.43 22.04 -8.44
N GLY A 15 10.29 22.58 -8.04
CA GLY A 15 10.20 23.96 -7.57
C GLY A 15 11.15 24.24 -6.41
N ALA A 16 11.48 25.50 -6.19
CA ALA A 16 12.39 25.94 -5.13
C ALA A 16 11.92 25.53 -3.70
N ASP A 17 10.65 25.23 -3.54
CA ASP A 17 10.00 24.85 -2.28
C ASP A 17 9.87 23.32 -2.07
N GLY A 18 10.69 22.53 -2.75
CA GLY A 18 10.67 21.08 -2.65
C GLY A 18 11.03 20.56 -1.25
N VAL A 19 10.20 19.69 -0.70
CA VAL A 19 10.47 18.98 0.56
C VAL A 19 11.35 17.78 0.29
N THR A 20 12.43 17.61 1.04
CA THR A 20 13.34 16.45 0.91
C THR A 20 13.27 15.57 2.15
N LEU A 21 13.12 14.28 1.92
CA LEU A 21 13.20 13.22 2.93
C LEU A 21 14.30 12.23 2.58
N THR A 22 15.09 11.87 3.58
CA THR A 22 16.05 10.77 3.47
C THR A 22 15.44 9.53 4.12
N ILE A 23 15.29 8.46 3.37
CA ILE A 23 14.55 7.27 3.80
C ILE A 23 15.41 6.02 3.60
N ASN A 24 15.47 5.17 4.62
CA ASN A 24 16.06 3.84 4.46
C ASN A 24 15.26 3.04 3.41
N PRO A 25 15.91 2.42 2.41
CA PRO A 25 15.23 1.71 1.32
C PRO A 25 14.31 0.58 1.83
N GLN A 26 14.66 -0.11 2.92
CA GLN A 26 13.83 -1.18 3.48
C GLN A 26 12.57 -0.64 4.16
N ILE A 27 12.61 0.57 4.71
CA ILE A 27 11.42 1.24 5.27
C ILE A 27 10.48 1.65 4.14
N LEU A 28 11.01 2.27 3.10
CA LEU A 28 10.24 2.68 1.93
C LEU A 28 9.62 1.46 1.21
N PHE A 29 10.44 0.40 1.01
CA PHE A 29 9.95 -0.88 0.47
C PHE A 29 8.82 -1.46 1.33
N SER A 30 9.01 -1.53 2.65
CA SER A 30 8.01 -2.09 3.57
C SER A 30 6.70 -1.31 3.52
N GLY A 31 6.76 0.02 3.49
CA GLY A 31 5.58 0.87 3.39
C GLY A 31 4.80 0.62 2.10
N ILE A 32 5.49 0.65 0.97
CA ILE A 32 4.86 0.41 -0.35
C ILE A 32 4.34 -1.03 -0.45
N ASN A 33 5.17 -2.03 -0.13
CA ASN A 33 4.82 -3.44 -0.31
C ASN A 33 3.64 -3.88 0.56
N ARG A 34 3.51 -3.29 1.76
CA ARG A 34 2.43 -3.61 2.70
C ARG A 34 1.12 -2.86 2.42
N SER A 35 1.13 -1.83 1.60
CA SER A 35 -0.06 -1.02 1.31
C SER A 35 -0.55 -1.14 -0.13
N LEU A 36 0.35 -1.21 -1.10
CA LEU A 36 0.03 -1.12 -2.53
C LEU A 36 -1.07 -2.09 -3.01
N PHE A 37 -1.13 -3.31 -2.47
CA PHE A 37 -2.13 -4.31 -2.87
C PHE A 37 -3.57 -3.90 -2.53
N ALA A 38 -3.74 -2.96 -1.62
CA ALA A 38 -5.05 -2.45 -1.21
C ALA A 38 -5.54 -1.28 -2.08
N SER A 39 -4.72 -0.74 -2.97
CA SER A 39 -5.11 0.36 -3.86
C SER A 39 -6.12 -0.10 -4.93
N ALA A 40 -6.98 0.83 -5.36
CA ALA A 40 -7.99 0.59 -6.39
C ALA A 40 -7.38 0.57 -7.81
N ASP A 41 -8.17 0.06 -8.76
CA ASP A 41 -8.06 0.29 -10.20
C ASP A 41 -9.42 0.83 -10.68
N ASP A 42 -9.69 2.10 -10.37
CA ASP A 42 -11.00 2.73 -10.55
C ASP A 42 -10.83 4.10 -11.21
N GLU A 43 -11.29 4.22 -12.43
CA GLU A 43 -11.22 5.48 -13.20
C GLU A 43 -12.09 6.59 -12.61
N LEU A 44 -13.15 6.24 -11.87
CA LEU A 44 -14.04 7.21 -11.23
C LEU A 44 -13.46 7.77 -9.93
N ARG A 45 -12.51 7.06 -9.33
CA ARG A 45 -11.86 7.46 -8.07
C ARG A 45 -10.34 7.40 -8.19
N PRO A 46 -9.74 8.21 -9.09
CA PRO A 46 -8.31 8.14 -9.39
C PRO A 46 -7.41 8.32 -8.16
N VAL A 47 -7.84 9.09 -7.16
CA VAL A 47 -7.10 9.29 -5.90
C VAL A 47 -6.85 7.99 -5.12
N MET A 48 -7.63 6.92 -5.38
CA MET A 48 -7.45 5.61 -4.76
C MET A 48 -6.52 4.68 -5.57
N ASN A 49 -6.06 5.09 -6.75
CA ASN A 49 -5.23 4.26 -7.64
C ASN A 49 -3.73 4.34 -7.32
N GLY A 50 -3.40 4.55 -6.07
CA GLY A 50 -2.02 4.67 -5.61
C GLY A 50 -1.86 4.44 -4.12
N VAL A 51 -0.67 4.75 -3.63
CA VAL A 51 -0.34 4.75 -2.21
C VAL A 51 -0.27 6.20 -1.73
N PHE A 52 -1.07 6.53 -0.74
CA PHE A 52 -1.04 7.82 -0.07
C PHE A 52 0.06 7.84 0.99
N PHE A 53 0.92 8.84 0.91
CA PHE A 53 1.95 9.14 1.88
C PHE A 53 1.47 10.30 2.75
N ASP A 54 1.30 10.07 4.03
CA ASP A 54 0.97 11.10 5.03
C ASP A 54 2.18 11.28 5.93
N ILE A 55 2.85 12.41 5.76
CA ILE A 55 4.11 12.75 6.41
C ILE A 55 3.81 13.77 7.50
N THR A 56 4.26 13.49 8.70
CA THR A 56 4.15 14.40 9.84
C THR A 56 5.51 14.61 10.50
N THR A 57 5.58 15.49 11.47
CA THR A 57 6.78 15.69 12.31
C THR A 57 7.03 14.52 13.25
N GLU A 58 6.10 13.57 13.37
CA GLU A 58 6.18 12.40 14.25
C GLU A 58 6.42 11.09 13.51
N ASP A 59 5.90 10.99 12.29
CA ASP A 59 5.86 9.72 11.55
C ASP A 59 5.62 9.89 10.05
N LEU A 60 5.83 8.78 9.35
CA LEU A 60 5.42 8.57 7.97
C LEU A 60 4.40 7.44 7.94
N THR A 61 3.23 7.71 7.37
CA THR A 61 2.14 6.75 7.20
C THR A 61 1.87 6.50 5.73
N PHE A 62 1.79 5.22 5.36
CA PHE A 62 1.42 4.75 4.02
C PHE A 62 -0.02 4.22 4.08
N VAL A 63 -0.87 4.69 3.19
CA VAL A 63 -2.27 4.27 3.15
C VAL A 63 -2.66 3.89 1.74
N ALA A 64 -3.41 2.82 1.60
CA ALA A 64 -4.09 2.48 0.35
C ALA A 64 -5.45 1.87 0.65
N SER A 65 -6.42 2.13 -0.22
CA SER A 65 -7.78 1.61 -0.12
C SER A 65 -8.42 1.55 -1.51
N ASP A 66 -9.34 0.61 -1.69
CA ASP A 66 -10.23 0.51 -2.86
C ASP A 66 -11.71 0.76 -2.47
N GLY A 67 -11.95 1.16 -1.22
CA GLY A 67 -13.28 1.35 -0.66
C GLY A 67 -13.87 0.10 0.01
N HIS A 68 -13.30 -1.09 -0.21
CA HIS A 68 -13.69 -2.35 0.43
C HIS A 68 -12.67 -2.82 1.46
N LYS A 69 -11.40 -2.58 1.21
CA LYS A 69 -10.29 -2.82 2.13
C LYS A 69 -9.46 -1.57 2.30
N LEU A 70 -8.86 -1.41 3.46
CA LEU A 70 -7.94 -0.33 3.78
C LEU A 70 -6.73 -0.89 4.50
N VAL A 71 -5.55 -0.46 4.07
CA VAL A 71 -4.31 -0.72 4.78
C VAL A 71 -3.70 0.61 5.21
N ARG A 72 -3.30 0.68 6.47
CA ARG A 72 -2.49 1.75 7.04
C ARG A 72 -1.21 1.15 7.64
N TYR A 73 -0.08 1.52 7.08
CA TYR A 73 1.23 1.17 7.63
C TYR A 73 1.93 2.44 8.10
N LYS A 74 2.27 2.48 9.38
CA LYS A 74 2.85 3.65 10.05
C LYS A 74 4.25 3.32 10.58
N THR A 75 5.18 4.27 10.45
CA THR A 75 6.53 4.18 10.99
C THR A 75 6.98 5.51 11.57
N SER A 76 7.59 5.49 12.75
CA SER A 76 8.22 6.65 13.38
C SER A 76 9.71 6.80 13.06
N ALA A 77 10.26 5.86 12.26
CA ALA A 77 11.67 5.91 11.86
C ALA A 77 11.96 6.99 10.80
N VAL A 78 10.94 7.53 10.16
CA VAL A 78 11.02 8.64 9.20
C VAL A 78 10.04 9.71 9.63
N LYS A 79 10.48 10.95 9.60
CA LYS A 79 9.70 12.12 10.00
C LYS A 79 9.95 13.25 9.03
N GLY A 80 8.93 14.03 8.74
CA GLY A 80 9.07 15.27 7.98
C GLY A 80 9.52 16.42 8.87
N THR A 81 10.02 17.47 8.24
CA THR A 81 10.25 18.77 8.91
C THR A 81 8.93 19.53 9.10
N GLU A 82 7.98 19.23 8.24
CA GLU A 82 6.62 19.78 8.24
C GLU A 82 5.61 18.74 7.77
N ARG A 83 4.34 19.06 7.86
CA ARG A 83 3.30 18.17 7.36
C ARG A 83 3.21 18.27 5.85
N ALA A 84 3.33 17.13 5.19
CA ALA A 84 3.19 17.01 3.75
C ALA A 84 2.46 15.72 3.39
N SER A 85 1.88 15.66 2.21
CA SER A 85 1.23 14.43 1.74
C SER A 85 1.14 14.40 0.23
N PHE A 86 1.18 13.22 -0.34
CA PHE A 86 1.00 12.99 -1.78
C PHE A 86 0.47 11.58 -2.06
N ILE A 87 -0.01 11.36 -3.27
CA ILE A 87 -0.48 10.06 -3.74
C ILE A 87 0.47 9.55 -4.81
N LEU A 88 1.27 8.53 -4.47
CA LEU A 88 2.17 7.87 -5.41
C LEU A 88 1.38 6.90 -6.29
N PRO A 89 1.37 7.06 -7.63
CA PRO A 89 0.64 6.16 -8.53
C PRO A 89 1.16 4.72 -8.46
N LYS A 90 0.31 3.75 -8.82
CA LYS A 90 0.66 2.32 -8.83
C LYS A 90 1.90 1.97 -9.64
N LYS A 91 2.07 2.58 -10.83
CA LYS A 91 3.19 2.25 -11.72
C LYS A 91 4.54 2.58 -11.08
N PRO A 92 4.82 3.83 -10.65
CA PRO A 92 6.06 4.13 -9.92
C PRO A 92 6.18 3.35 -8.60
N ALA A 93 5.09 3.11 -7.86
CA ALA A 93 5.13 2.30 -6.65
C ALA A 93 5.59 0.85 -6.93
N ASN A 94 5.13 0.22 -8.01
CA ASN A 94 5.57 -1.11 -8.42
C ASN A 94 7.04 -1.13 -8.85
N LEU A 95 7.52 -0.10 -9.55
CA LEU A 95 8.92 0.04 -9.93
C LEU A 95 9.81 0.15 -8.68
N LEU A 96 9.45 1.01 -7.74
CA LEU A 96 10.16 1.13 -6.47
C LEU A 96 10.17 -0.18 -5.69
N ARG A 97 9.04 -0.90 -5.62
CA ARG A 97 8.96 -2.20 -4.96
C ARG A 97 9.92 -3.23 -5.57
N ALA A 98 10.18 -3.15 -6.87
CA ALA A 98 11.10 -4.06 -7.56
C ALA A 98 12.59 -3.69 -7.34
N ILE A 99 12.90 -2.41 -7.19
CA ILE A 99 14.27 -1.88 -7.12
C ILE A 99 14.76 -1.83 -5.65
N LEU A 100 13.97 -1.28 -4.75
CA LEU A 100 14.34 -1.01 -3.36
C LEU A 100 14.94 -2.18 -2.57
N PRO A 101 14.54 -3.46 -2.77
CA PRO A 101 15.19 -4.58 -2.08
C PRO A 101 16.68 -4.74 -2.37
N LYS A 102 17.16 -4.18 -3.47
CA LYS A 102 18.57 -4.25 -3.89
C LYS A 102 19.37 -3.01 -3.51
N GLU A 103 18.69 -1.95 -3.06
CA GLU A 103 19.33 -0.71 -2.62
C GLU A 103 19.92 -0.87 -1.22
N THR A 104 21.15 -0.41 -1.07
CA THR A 104 21.88 -0.43 0.21
C THR A 104 22.08 0.95 0.80
N GLU A 105 22.03 1.97 -0.02
CA GLU A 105 22.17 3.36 0.39
C GLU A 105 20.82 4.01 0.70
N GLN A 106 20.87 5.14 1.39
CA GLN A 106 19.65 5.93 1.67
C GLN A 106 19.04 6.44 0.37
N VAL A 107 17.72 6.43 0.33
CA VAL A 107 16.92 7.01 -0.75
C VAL A 107 16.63 8.45 -0.42
N GLU A 108 16.98 9.35 -1.33
CA GLU A 108 16.59 10.75 -1.24
C GLU A 108 15.31 10.98 -2.04
N LEU A 109 14.25 11.30 -1.35
CA LEU A 109 12.94 11.62 -1.92
C LEU A 109 12.70 13.11 -1.81
N THR A 110 12.81 13.84 -2.92
CA THR A 110 12.48 15.25 -3.02
C THR A 110 11.18 15.40 -3.79
N PHE A 111 10.24 16.19 -3.31
CA PHE A 111 8.93 16.35 -3.95
C PHE A 111 8.37 17.76 -3.76
N ASP A 112 7.56 18.17 -4.73
CA ASP A 112 6.70 19.35 -4.71
C ASP A 112 5.22 18.92 -4.68
N GLU A 113 4.30 19.82 -4.98
CA GLU A 113 2.86 19.53 -5.00
C GLU A 113 2.45 18.47 -6.04
N ASN A 114 3.20 18.34 -7.14
CA ASN A 114 2.78 17.56 -8.30
C ASN A 114 3.72 16.41 -8.65
N ASN A 115 4.99 16.50 -8.26
CA ASN A 115 6.03 15.59 -8.74
C ASN A 115 6.94 15.11 -7.61
N ALA A 116 7.49 13.92 -7.78
CA ALA A 116 8.59 13.44 -6.96
C ALA A 116 9.82 13.16 -7.81
N TYR A 117 10.95 13.42 -7.20
CA TYR A 117 12.28 13.05 -7.66
C TYR A 117 12.90 12.12 -6.63
N ILE A 118 13.14 10.89 -7.02
CA ILE A 118 13.60 9.83 -6.12
C ILE A 118 14.98 9.39 -6.59
N LYS A 119 15.99 9.72 -5.79
CA LYS A 119 17.38 9.43 -6.06
C LYS A 119 17.83 8.24 -5.22
N MET A 120 18.39 7.25 -5.88
CA MET A 120 18.97 6.03 -5.32
C MET A 120 20.42 5.90 -5.81
N ALA A 121 21.19 4.93 -5.32
CA ALA A 121 22.60 4.79 -5.67
C ALA A 121 22.85 4.74 -7.17
N SER A 122 22.07 3.93 -7.91
CA SER A 122 22.24 3.70 -9.34
C SER A 122 21.06 4.16 -10.19
N TYR A 123 20.00 4.67 -9.58
CA TYR A 123 18.76 5.04 -10.27
C TYR A 123 18.29 6.41 -9.83
N THR A 124 17.71 7.11 -10.77
CA THR A 124 16.93 8.30 -10.52
C THR A 124 15.56 8.10 -11.15
N MET A 125 14.51 8.32 -10.40
CA MET A 125 13.14 8.21 -10.87
C MET A 125 12.41 9.52 -10.64
N THR A 126 11.81 10.05 -11.71
CA THR A 126 10.88 11.17 -11.64
C THR A 126 9.47 10.64 -11.89
N CYS A 127 8.52 11.05 -11.08
CA CYS A 127 7.12 10.70 -11.30
C CYS A 127 6.20 11.85 -10.94
N ARG A 128 5.05 11.91 -11.64
CA ARG A 128 3.96 12.81 -11.31
C ARG A 128 3.01 12.11 -10.33
N PHE A 129 2.51 12.84 -9.36
CA PHE A 129 1.53 12.38 -8.40
C PHE A 129 0.12 12.30 -8.99
N ILE A 130 -0.74 11.55 -8.33
CA ILE A 130 -2.18 11.63 -8.59
C ILE A 130 -2.71 12.88 -7.90
N GLU A 131 -3.30 13.76 -8.69
CA GLU A 131 -3.90 15.00 -8.21
C GLU A 131 -5.19 14.72 -7.44
N GLY A 132 -5.43 15.49 -6.39
CA GLY A 132 -6.64 15.46 -5.60
C GLY A 132 -6.40 15.15 -4.12
N ARG A 133 -7.46 15.30 -3.34
CA ARG A 133 -7.41 15.05 -1.89
C ARG A 133 -7.73 13.58 -1.59
N TYR A 134 -6.81 12.90 -0.91
CA TYR A 134 -7.07 11.55 -0.42
C TYR A 134 -8.20 11.58 0.64
N PRO A 135 -9.13 10.61 0.64
CA PRO A 135 -10.21 10.53 1.64
C PRO A 135 -9.67 10.48 3.08
N ASN A 136 -10.46 10.95 4.03
CA ASN A 136 -10.09 10.85 5.44
C ASN A 136 -10.15 9.38 5.90
N TYR A 137 -9.03 8.69 5.74
CA TYR A 137 -8.91 7.27 6.06
C TYR A 137 -9.07 6.96 7.56
N ASN A 138 -8.78 7.93 8.43
CA ASN A 138 -8.90 7.72 9.87
C ASN A 138 -10.37 7.57 10.32
N SER A 139 -11.30 8.19 9.60
CA SER A 139 -12.73 8.14 9.95
C SER A 139 -13.39 6.78 9.74
N VAL A 140 -12.78 5.91 8.92
CA VAL A 140 -13.31 4.57 8.62
C VAL A 140 -12.61 3.45 9.38
N ILE A 141 -11.57 3.76 10.14
CA ILE A 141 -10.87 2.77 10.98
C ILE A 141 -11.62 2.66 12.31
N PRO A 142 -12.19 1.48 12.65
CA PRO A 142 -12.91 1.31 13.91
C PRO A 142 -11.94 1.41 15.09
N ASP A 143 -12.30 2.17 16.11
CA ASP A 143 -11.49 2.36 17.32
C ASP A 143 -12.15 1.79 18.60
N ASN A 144 -13.48 1.54 18.57
CA ASN A 144 -14.27 1.10 19.70
C ASN A 144 -14.75 -0.37 19.61
N ASN A 145 -13.89 -1.28 19.16
CA ASN A 145 -14.23 -2.70 19.09
C ASN A 145 -14.20 -3.34 20.47
N VAL A 146 -15.35 -3.80 20.95
CA VAL A 146 -15.48 -4.52 22.24
C VAL A 146 -15.01 -5.97 22.13
N ASN A 147 -15.23 -6.61 20.98
CA ASN A 147 -14.81 -7.99 20.74
C ASN A 147 -13.40 -8.00 20.13
N LYS A 148 -12.47 -8.69 20.78
CA LYS A 148 -11.09 -8.84 20.34
C LYS A 148 -10.73 -10.31 20.34
N VAL A 149 -10.05 -10.76 19.28
CA VAL A 149 -9.54 -12.11 19.13
C VAL A 149 -8.03 -12.06 18.98
N THR A 150 -7.35 -12.87 19.79
CA THR A 150 -5.90 -13.08 19.65
C THR A 150 -5.65 -14.49 19.15
N LEU A 151 -4.92 -14.64 18.06
CA LEU A 151 -4.69 -15.92 17.42
C LEU A 151 -3.26 -16.02 16.85
N ASP A 152 -2.79 -17.25 16.63
CA ASP A 152 -1.54 -17.45 15.92
C ASP A 152 -1.68 -17.10 14.44
N ARG A 153 -0.86 -16.18 13.97
CA ARG A 153 -0.91 -15.67 12.60
C ARG A 153 -0.66 -16.77 11.56
N MET A 154 0.26 -17.69 11.83
CA MET A 154 0.62 -18.72 10.86
C MET A 154 -0.43 -19.82 10.80
N ALA A 155 -0.97 -20.23 11.95
CA ALA A 155 -2.08 -21.17 12.01
C ALA A 155 -3.29 -20.64 11.22
N PHE A 156 -3.68 -19.39 11.51
CA PHE A 156 -4.79 -18.71 10.83
C PHE A 156 -4.57 -18.57 9.32
N LEU A 157 -3.38 -18.11 8.90
CA LEU A 157 -3.05 -17.98 7.48
C LEU A 157 -3.13 -19.33 6.74
N ASN A 158 -2.64 -20.39 7.38
CA ASN A 158 -2.64 -21.71 6.77
C ASN A 158 -4.07 -22.29 6.68
N ALA A 159 -4.89 -22.08 7.71
CA ALA A 159 -6.31 -22.46 7.69
C ALA A 159 -7.07 -21.72 6.58
N LEU A 160 -6.90 -20.41 6.46
CA LEU A 160 -7.48 -19.61 5.38
C LEU A 160 -7.07 -20.13 3.99
N LYS A 161 -5.79 -20.46 3.80
CA LYS A 161 -5.30 -21.00 2.52
C LYS A 161 -5.93 -22.34 2.17
N ARG A 162 -6.11 -23.24 3.14
CA ARG A 162 -6.75 -24.54 2.89
C ARG A 162 -8.22 -24.38 2.56
N VAL A 163 -8.94 -23.63 3.36
CA VAL A 163 -10.38 -23.44 3.19
C VAL A 163 -10.71 -22.64 1.94
N SER A 164 -9.88 -21.65 1.55
CA SER A 164 -10.12 -20.81 0.39
C SER A 164 -10.15 -21.55 -0.94
N VAL A 165 -9.56 -22.75 -1.03
CA VAL A 165 -9.61 -23.60 -2.22
C VAL A 165 -11.05 -23.99 -2.57
N PHE A 166 -11.93 -24.02 -1.56
CA PHE A 166 -13.34 -24.41 -1.69
C PHE A 166 -14.28 -23.21 -1.76
N SER A 167 -13.75 -21.98 -1.84
CA SER A 167 -14.58 -20.79 -1.99
C SER A 167 -15.01 -20.59 -3.45
N ASN A 168 -16.20 -20.03 -3.63
CA ASN A 168 -16.66 -19.64 -4.96
C ASN A 168 -15.73 -18.61 -5.58
N SER A 169 -15.32 -18.84 -6.83
CA SER A 169 -14.32 -18.04 -7.54
C SER A 169 -14.72 -16.57 -7.77
N SER A 170 -16.02 -16.27 -7.80
CA SER A 170 -16.51 -14.91 -8.00
C SER A 170 -16.52 -14.09 -6.72
N SER A 171 -16.92 -14.70 -5.59
CA SER A 171 -17.03 -14.00 -4.30
C SER A 171 -15.79 -14.09 -3.43
N ASN A 172 -15.03 -15.20 -3.56
CA ASN A 172 -13.91 -15.55 -2.68
C ASN A 172 -14.29 -15.50 -1.19
N LEU A 173 -15.54 -15.82 -0.87
CA LEU A 173 -16.10 -15.64 0.45
C LEU A 173 -15.60 -16.73 1.40
N ILE A 174 -15.08 -16.32 2.54
CA ILE A 174 -14.76 -17.16 3.68
C ILE A 174 -15.57 -16.69 4.88
N ARG A 175 -16.27 -17.62 5.52
CA ARG A 175 -17.03 -17.38 6.75
C ARG A 175 -16.15 -17.69 7.95
N MET A 176 -16.15 -16.78 8.92
CA MET A 176 -15.55 -17.00 10.23
C MET A 176 -16.65 -16.98 11.30
N GLN A 177 -16.74 -18.04 12.06
CA GLN A 177 -17.64 -18.13 13.22
C GLN A 177 -16.80 -18.23 14.48
N LEU A 178 -16.98 -17.25 15.35
CA LEU A 178 -16.26 -17.15 16.62
C LEU A 178 -17.11 -17.68 17.75
N SER A 179 -16.52 -18.48 18.61
CA SER A 179 -17.07 -18.90 19.89
C SER A 179 -16.11 -18.55 21.02
N ASP A 180 -16.45 -18.85 22.25
CA ASP A 180 -15.59 -18.58 23.41
C ASP A 180 -14.28 -19.38 23.40
N LYS A 181 -14.21 -20.47 22.64
CA LYS A 181 -13.07 -21.39 22.66
C LYS A 181 -12.43 -21.60 21.29
N ASP A 182 -13.25 -21.55 20.25
CA ASP A 182 -12.84 -21.98 18.92
C ASP A 182 -13.21 -20.97 17.84
N ILE A 183 -12.48 -21.01 16.75
CA ILE A 183 -12.80 -20.30 15.51
C ILE A 183 -13.07 -21.36 14.45
N ILE A 184 -14.26 -21.31 13.86
CA ILE A 184 -14.62 -22.15 12.71
C ILE A 184 -14.45 -21.27 11.47
N ILE A 185 -13.61 -21.75 10.54
CA ILE A 185 -13.36 -21.11 9.25
C ILE A 185 -13.97 -22.02 8.19
N SER A 186 -14.89 -21.50 7.37
CA SER A 186 -15.56 -22.28 6.35
C SER A 186 -15.67 -21.54 5.02
N ALA A 187 -15.69 -22.29 3.93
CA ALA A 187 -16.00 -21.81 2.60
C ALA A 187 -16.86 -22.82 1.86
N GLN A 188 -17.65 -22.33 0.91
CA GLN A 188 -18.54 -23.14 0.11
C GLN A 188 -18.62 -22.59 -1.30
N ASP A 189 -18.61 -23.50 -2.29
CA ASP A 189 -18.98 -23.22 -3.66
C ASP A 189 -20.22 -24.03 -4.00
N ILE A 190 -21.35 -23.34 -4.16
CA ILE A 190 -22.65 -23.97 -4.46
C ILE A 190 -22.67 -24.50 -5.89
N ASP A 191 -22.00 -23.82 -6.81
CA ASP A 191 -22.01 -24.18 -8.24
C ASP A 191 -21.30 -25.54 -8.48
N PHE A 192 -20.25 -25.80 -7.70
CA PHE A 192 -19.48 -27.06 -7.75
C PHE A 192 -19.84 -28.03 -6.64
N SER A 193 -20.81 -27.69 -5.77
CA SER A 193 -21.22 -28.50 -4.61
C SER A 193 -20.04 -28.90 -3.71
N THR A 194 -19.09 -28.04 -3.53
CA THR A 194 -17.92 -28.23 -2.66
C THR A 194 -17.99 -27.35 -1.43
N ALA A 195 -17.49 -27.87 -0.31
CA ALA A 195 -17.37 -27.12 0.92
C ALA A 195 -16.18 -27.61 1.75
N ALA A 196 -15.65 -26.73 2.58
CA ALA A 196 -14.65 -27.07 3.58
C ALA A 196 -14.90 -26.31 4.86
N GLU A 197 -14.55 -26.94 5.98
CA GLU A 197 -14.61 -26.35 7.30
C GLU A 197 -13.40 -26.79 8.11
N GLU A 198 -12.83 -25.86 8.85
CA GLU A 198 -11.71 -26.10 9.75
C GLU A 198 -11.93 -25.38 11.07
N THR A 199 -11.67 -26.07 12.17
CA THR A 199 -11.72 -25.52 13.53
C THR A 199 -10.31 -25.27 14.04
N MET A 200 -10.09 -24.10 14.62
CA MET A 200 -8.82 -23.72 15.23
C MET A 200 -9.01 -23.02 16.57
#